data_4f7ff57e1698fac98696ebfa4f7a4e2f
#
_entry.id   4f7ff57e1698fac98696ebfa4f7a4e2f
#
_cell.length_a   1.000
_cell.length_b   1.000
_cell.length_c   1.000
_cell.angle_alpha   90.00
_cell.angle_beta   90.00
_cell.angle_gamma   90.00
#
_symmetry.space_group_name_H-M   'P 1'
#
loop_
_entity.id
_entity.type
_entity.pdbx_description
1 polymer ?
#
loop_
_entity_poly.entity_id
_entity_poly.type
_entity_poly.pdbx_seq_one_letter_code
_entity_poly.pdbx_strand_id
1 'polypeptide(L)'
;HSTNWSEGDYDNCKYLVHELFLYALAVLMKHDRLVEAKYLLEQQYYLPGNSEYGRNAVVSYVALREYLRSFEHRNKRLGLRRLSLRADLLKERCNGTGIEFRYLMQADFVAFMRAEIEFKDDHKRWWPETLLFLGHFNGVFEIFARSISKAYFNSAKGLLAIDSAKDLEPL
;
A
#
# COMPACT_ATOMS: atom_id res chain seq x y z
N HIS A 1 -16.95 -34.12 -7.56
CA HIS A 1 -16.33 -33.51 -6.39
C HIS A 1 -16.53 -31.99 -6.51
N SER A 2 -17.49 -31.40 -5.80
CA SER A 2 -17.57 -29.96 -5.63
C SER A 2 -16.45 -29.55 -4.68
N THR A 3 -15.41 -28.95 -5.19
CA THR A 3 -14.40 -28.27 -4.39
C THR A 3 -15.06 -27.02 -3.78
N ASN A 4 -15.44 -27.09 -2.51
CA ASN A 4 -15.89 -25.93 -1.75
C ASN A 4 -14.68 -25.01 -1.51
N TRP A 5 -14.46 -24.08 -2.42
CA TRP A 5 -13.47 -23.02 -2.24
C TRP A 5 -13.99 -22.02 -1.19
N SER A 6 -13.17 -21.72 -0.20
CA SER A 6 -13.46 -20.68 0.78
C SER A 6 -12.79 -19.36 0.37
N GLU A 7 -13.36 -18.22 0.76
CA GLU A 7 -12.76 -16.90 0.49
C GLU A 7 -11.32 -16.77 1.01
N GLY A 8 -10.95 -17.54 2.03
CA GLY A 8 -9.60 -17.52 2.60
C GLY A 8 -8.55 -18.31 1.81
N ASP A 9 -8.95 -19.14 0.83
CA ASP A 9 -8.03 -20.04 0.12
C ASP A 9 -7.02 -19.26 -0.75
N TYR A 10 -7.38 -18.05 -1.18
CA TYR A 10 -6.53 -17.17 -1.99
C TYR A 10 -5.84 -16.06 -1.19
N ASP A 11 -6.00 -16.00 0.12
CA ASP A 11 -5.43 -14.93 0.94
C ASP A 11 -3.91 -14.81 0.81
N ASN A 12 -3.21 -15.94 0.60
CA ASN A 12 -1.77 -15.90 0.34
C ASN A 12 -1.43 -15.17 -0.97
N CYS A 13 -2.22 -15.39 -2.03
CA CYS A 13 -2.04 -14.71 -3.30
C CYS A 13 -2.35 -13.22 -3.17
N LYS A 14 -3.44 -12.86 -2.49
CA LYS A 14 -3.82 -11.48 -2.20
C LYS A 14 -2.73 -10.76 -1.40
N TYR A 15 -2.18 -11.43 -0.38
CA TYR A 15 -1.06 -10.89 0.39
C TYR A 15 0.16 -10.65 -0.47
N LEU A 16 0.56 -11.61 -1.32
CA LEU A 16 1.72 -11.48 -2.18
C LEU A 16 1.57 -10.34 -3.20
N VAL A 17 0.39 -10.16 -3.78
CA VAL A 17 0.12 -9.05 -4.70
C VAL A 17 0.30 -7.71 -4.00
N HIS A 18 -0.26 -7.55 -2.81
CA HIS A 18 -0.09 -6.35 -2.00
C HIS A 18 1.38 -6.12 -1.61
N GLU A 19 2.07 -7.16 -1.15
CA GLU A 19 3.49 -7.11 -0.78
C GLU A 19 4.35 -6.67 -1.96
N LEU A 20 4.19 -7.31 -3.14
CA LEU A 20 4.94 -6.98 -4.34
C LEU A 20 4.68 -5.55 -4.82
N PHE A 21 3.43 -5.09 -4.74
CA PHE A 21 3.09 -3.71 -5.06
C PHE A 21 3.85 -2.72 -4.17
N LEU A 22 3.86 -2.95 -2.85
CA LEU A 22 4.59 -2.09 -1.91
C LEU A 22 6.10 -2.12 -2.15
N TYR A 23 6.69 -3.29 -2.41
CA TYR A 23 8.11 -3.38 -2.75
C TYR A 23 8.44 -2.65 -4.03
N ALA A 24 7.65 -2.82 -5.09
CA ALA A 24 7.85 -2.13 -6.36
C ALA A 24 7.82 -0.60 -6.16
N LEU A 25 6.80 -0.11 -5.45
CA LEU A 25 6.68 1.32 -5.15
C LEU A 25 7.85 1.83 -4.30
N ALA A 26 8.25 1.09 -3.25
CA ALA A 26 9.35 1.44 -2.37
C ALA A 26 10.69 1.51 -3.12
N VAL A 27 10.97 0.52 -3.99
CA VAL A 27 12.20 0.48 -4.80
C VAL A 27 12.24 1.63 -5.79
N LEU A 28 11.15 1.89 -6.50
CA LEU A 28 11.07 2.99 -7.46
C LEU A 28 11.31 4.35 -6.77
N MET A 29 10.68 4.58 -5.62
CA MET A 29 10.86 5.81 -4.85
C MET A 29 12.29 5.92 -4.28
N LYS A 30 12.87 4.84 -3.76
CA LYS A 30 14.24 4.82 -3.24
C LYS A 30 15.27 5.22 -4.31
N HIS A 31 15.02 4.87 -5.57
CA HIS A 31 15.91 5.15 -6.70
C HIS A 31 15.48 6.36 -7.54
N ASP A 32 14.65 7.26 -6.99
CA ASP A 32 14.16 8.47 -7.65
C ASP A 32 13.44 8.21 -9.00
N ARG A 33 12.93 6.99 -9.20
CA ARG A 33 12.11 6.63 -10.37
C ARG A 33 10.65 7.06 -10.14
N LEU A 34 10.47 8.38 -9.91
CA LEU A 34 9.18 8.93 -9.47
C LEU A 34 8.11 8.89 -10.57
N VAL A 35 8.52 8.96 -11.84
CA VAL A 35 7.60 8.83 -12.99
C VAL A 35 7.01 7.42 -13.04
N GLU A 36 7.84 6.38 -12.87
CA GLU A 36 7.41 5.00 -12.88
C GLU A 36 6.62 4.65 -11.61
N ALA A 37 7.00 5.22 -10.47
CA ALA A 37 6.23 5.10 -9.24
C ALA A 37 4.82 5.71 -9.38
N LYS A 38 4.72 6.90 -10.00
CA LYS A 38 3.45 7.53 -10.35
C LYS A 38 2.63 6.62 -11.28
N TYR A 39 3.24 6.10 -12.34
CA TYR A 39 2.58 5.19 -13.29
C TYR A 39 2.00 3.97 -12.56
N LEU A 40 2.74 3.37 -11.62
CA LEU A 40 2.27 2.23 -10.83
C LEU A 40 1.01 2.59 -10.01
N LEU A 41 0.93 3.80 -9.46
CA LEU A 41 -0.23 4.28 -8.70
C LEU A 41 -1.42 4.66 -9.59
N GLU A 42 -1.19 5.07 -10.84
CA GLU A 42 -2.23 5.46 -11.81
C GLU A 42 -2.76 4.29 -12.62
N GLN A 43 -2.02 3.19 -12.67
CA GLN A 43 -2.35 2.03 -13.47
C GLN A 43 -3.69 1.41 -13.04
N GLN A 44 -4.46 0.98 -14.03
CA GLN A 44 -5.64 0.16 -13.82
C GLN A 44 -5.24 -1.32 -13.74
N TYR A 45 -5.80 -2.01 -12.79
CA TYR A 45 -5.53 -3.43 -12.50
C TYR A 45 -6.74 -4.28 -12.86
N TYR A 46 -6.51 -5.44 -13.46
CA TYR A 46 -7.57 -6.37 -13.81
C TYR A 46 -7.69 -7.47 -12.75
N LEU A 47 -8.85 -7.50 -12.07
CA LEU A 47 -9.21 -8.52 -11.08
C LEU A 47 -10.37 -9.36 -11.63
N PRO A 48 -10.10 -10.52 -12.28
CA PRO A 48 -11.12 -11.31 -12.97
C PRO A 48 -12.26 -11.76 -12.04
N GLY A 49 -11.98 -12.11 -10.79
CA GLY A 49 -12.97 -12.49 -9.80
C GLY A 49 -14.05 -11.46 -9.53
N ASN A 50 -13.77 -10.17 -9.74
CA ASN A 50 -14.77 -9.13 -9.59
C ASN A 50 -15.91 -9.25 -10.62
N SER A 51 -15.58 -9.66 -11.87
CA SER A 51 -16.58 -9.80 -12.92
C SER A 51 -17.55 -10.95 -12.66
N GLU A 52 -17.13 -12.01 -12.00
CA GLU A 52 -17.97 -13.15 -11.60
C GLU A 52 -19.05 -12.73 -10.57
N TYR A 53 -18.79 -11.67 -9.81
CA TYR A 53 -19.72 -11.12 -8.81
C TYR A 53 -20.45 -9.86 -9.33
N GLY A 54 -20.43 -9.58 -10.64
CA GLY A 54 -21.08 -8.40 -11.24
C GLY A 54 -20.44 -7.06 -10.84
N ARG A 55 -19.19 -7.09 -10.34
CA ARG A 55 -18.39 -5.90 -9.98
C ARG A 55 -17.48 -5.49 -11.14
N ASN A 56 -17.01 -4.25 -11.14
CA ASN A 56 -16.03 -3.82 -12.12
C ASN A 56 -14.72 -4.61 -11.95
N ALA A 57 -14.31 -5.32 -13.00
CA ALA A 57 -13.05 -6.08 -13.01
C ALA A 57 -11.82 -5.18 -13.17
N VAL A 58 -11.98 -3.94 -13.64
CA VAL A 58 -10.92 -2.94 -13.78
C VAL A 58 -10.97 -2.01 -12.57
N VAL A 59 -9.91 -1.99 -11.79
CA VAL A 59 -9.85 -1.33 -10.49
C VAL A 59 -8.55 -0.55 -10.31
N SER A 60 -8.55 0.43 -9.41
CA SER A 60 -7.33 1.14 -9.01
C SER A 60 -6.46 0.29 -8.08
N TYR A 61 -5.22 0.75 -7.84
CA TYR A 61 -4.26 0.10 -6.92
C TYR A 61 -4.84 -0.14 -5.51
N VAL A 62 -5.79 0.66 -5.06
CA VAL A 62 -6.41 0.52 -3.74
C VAL A 62 -7.04 -0.87 -3.54
N ALA A 63 -7.56 -1.45 -4.63
CA ALA A 63 -8.14 -2.79 -4.60
C ALA A 63 -7.11 -3.91 -4.43
N LEU A 64 -5.81 -3.65 -4.61
CA LEU A 64 -4.75 -4.64 -4.39
C LEU A 64 -4.55 -4.93 -2.90
N ARG A 65 -5.04 -4.04 -2.02
CA ARG A 65 -5.03 -4.24 -0.58
C ARG A 65 -6.36 -4.86 -0.13
N GLU A 66 -6.52 -6.13 -0.42
CA GLU A 66 -7.72 -6.86 0.00
C GLU A 66 -7.69 -7.27 1.48
N TYR A 67 -8.88 -7.50 2.04
CA TYR A 67 -9.03 -8.09 3.37
C TYR A 67 -8.57 -9.55 3.38
N LEU A 68 -7.80 -9.94 4.41
CA LEU A 68 -7.24 -11.28 4.56
C LEU A 68 -7.89 -11.99 5.75
N ARG A 69 -8.94 -12.75 5.49
CA ARG A 69 -9.72 -13.45 6.51
C ARG A 69 -8.89 -14.47 7.29
N SER A 70 -7.96 -15.14 6.62
CA SER A 70 -7.07 -16.13 7.22
C SER A 70 -6.15 -15.52 8.28
N PHE A 71 -5.72 -14.26 8.11
CA PHE A 71 -4.88 -13.55 9.07
C PHE A 71 -5.64 -13.22 10.36
N GLU A 72 -6.88 -12.76 10.26
CA GLU A 72 -7.72 -12.55 11.44
C GLU A 72 -8.02 -13.86 12.16
N HIS A 73 -8.37 -14.90 11.42
CA HIS A 73 -8.61 -16.23 11.99
C HIS A 73 -7.37 -16.75 12.71
N ARG A 74 -6.17 -16.60 12.10
CA ARG A 74 -4.90 -16.99 12.73
C ARG A 74 -4.63 -16.20 14.00
N ASN A 75 -4.85 -14.88 13.98
CA ASN A 75 -4.66 -14.00 15.13
C ASN A 75 -5.54 -14.43 16.33
N LYS A 76 -6.82 -14.70 16.06
CA LYS A 76 -7.79 -15.18 17.07
C LYS A 76 -7.44 -16.56 17.57
N ARG A 77 -7.24 -17.53 16.67
CA ARG A 77 -6.99 -18.94 17.01
C ARG A 77 -5.73 -19.12 17.86
N LEU A 78 -4.68 -18.35 17.59
CA LEU A 78 -3.41 -18.44 18.31
C LEU A 78 -3.29 -17.43 19.47
N GLY A 79 -4.32 -16.62 19.74
CA GLY A 79 -4.32 -15.61 20.80
C GLY A 79 -3.19 -14.59 20.67
N LEU A 80 -2.74 -14.26 19.45
CA LEU A 80 -1.55 -13.44 19.22
C LEU A 80 -1.76 -11.97 19.62
N ARG A 81 -3.00 -11.50 19.65
CA ARG A 81 -3.36 -10.11 20.02
C ARG A 81 -2.59 -9.05 19.22
N ARG A 82 -2.30 -9.32 17.95
CA ARG A 82 -1.60 -8.39 17.06
C ARG A 82 -2.59 -7.42 16.43
N LEU A 83 -2.17 -6.16 16.27
CA LEU A 83 -2.96 -5.14 15.56
C LEU A 83 -3.03 -5.44 14.06
N SER A 84 -1.94 -5.90 13.47
CA SER A 84 -1.89 -6.35 12.08
C SER A 84 -0.85 -7.44 11.88
N LEU A 85 -1.31 -8.65 11.51
CA LEU A 85 -0.40 -9.72 11.08
C LEU A 85 0.23 -9.42 9.71
N ARG A 86 -0.45 -8.65 8.87
CA ARG A 86 0.10 -8.20 7.58
C ARG A 86 1.33 -7.34 7.78
N ALA A 87 1.25 -6.34 8.66
CA ALA A 87 2.38 -5.47 8.97
C ALA A 87 3.55 -6.23 9.61
N ASP A 88 3.24 -7.19 10.50
CA ASP A 88 4.26 -8.05 11.10
C ASP A 88 5.01 -8.86 10.04
N LEU A 89 4.28 -9.49 9.11
CA LEU A 89 4.88 -10.28 8.02
C LEU A 89 5.68 -9.42 7.05
N LEU A 90 5.16 -8.23 6.67
CA LEU A 90 5.90 -7.29 5.82
C LEU A 90 7.24 -6.90 6.46
N LYS A 91 7.23 -6.63 7.77
CA LYS A 91 8.45 -6.30 8.52
C LYS A 91 9.43 -7.47 8.59
N GLU A 92 8.93 -8.67 8.91
CA GLU A 92 9.74 -9.88 8.98
C GLU A 92 10.39 -10.21 7.64
N ARG A 93 9.59 -10.23 6.57
CA ARG A 93 10.03 -10.60 5.22
C ARG A 93 10.91 -9.54 4.57
N CYS A 94 10.84 -8.28 5.02
CA CYS A 94 11.72 -7.21 4.57
C CYS A 94 13.19 -7.48 4.92
N ASN A 95 13.45 -8.23 5.99
CA ASN A 95 14.81 -8.60 6.38
C ASN A 95 15.46 -9.46 5.28
N GLY A 96 16.66 -9.06 4.84
CA GLY A 96 17.41 -9.77 3.81
C GLY A 96 17.07 -9.43 2.36
N THR A 97 16.08 -8.55 2.10
CA THR A 97 15.73 -8.11 0.73
C THR A 97 16.65 -7.00 0.18
N GLY A 98 17.48 -6.39 1.03
CA GLY A 98 18.28 -5.20 0.68
C GLY A 98 17.47 -3.89 0.68
N ILE A 99 16.18 -3.95 1.03
CA ILE A 99 15.31 -2.79 1.22
C ILE A 99 15.07 -2.61 2.72
N GLU A 100 15.39 -1.45 3.25
CA GLU A 100 15.07 -1.13 4.64
C GLU A 100 13.55 -0.96 4.81
N PHE A 101 12.99 -1.47 5.90
CA PHE A 101 11.55 -1.43 6.16
C PHE A 101 10.95 -0.01 6.14
N ARG A 102 11.75 1.01 6.48
CA ARG A 102 11.34 2.42 6.36
C ARG A 102 10.89 2.82 4.96
N TYR A 103 11.47 2.22 3.90
CA TYR A 103 11.05 2.50 2.52
C TYR A 103 9.69 1.87 2.20
N LEU A 104 9.39 0.68 2.77
CA LEU A 104 8.05 0.11 2.67
C LEU A 104 7.02 0.99 3.41
N MET A 105 7.36 1.47 4.60
CA MET A 105 6.50 2.38 5.36
C MET A 105 6.24 3.67 4.59
N GLN A 106 7.27 4.24 3.95
CA GLN A 106 7.13 5.42 3.10
C GLN A 106 6.20 5.15 1.89
N ALA A 107 6.36 4.00 1.23
CA ALA A 107 5.52 3.60 0.10
C ALA A 107 4.05 3.40 0.53
N ASP A 108 3.83 2.72 1.64
CA ASP A 108 2.52 2.48 2.22
C ASP A 108 1.83 3.81 2.60
N PHE A 109 2.59 4.75 3.16
CA PHE A 109 2.09 6.08 3.50
C PHE A 109 1.76 6.92 2.26
N VAL A 110 2.60 6.89 1.21
CA VAL A 110 2.32 7.60 -0.04
C VAL A 110 1.07 7.03 -0.72
N ALA A 111 0.91 5.71 -0.75
CA ALA A 111 -0.29 5.07 -1.28
C ALA A 111 -1.55 5.48 -0.49
N PHE A 112 -1.45 5.57 0.84
CA PHE A 112 -2.53 6.06 1.70
C PHE A 112 -2.88 7.52 1.39
N MET A 113 -1.89 8.41 1.41
CA MET A 113 -2.11 9.84 1.17
C MET A 113 -2.77 10.08 -0.19
N ARG A 114 -2.29 9.39 -1.22
CA ARG A 114 -2.89 9.48 -2.55
C ARG A 114 -4.34 8.98 -2.55
N ALA A 115 -4.63 7.86 -1.88
CA ALA A 115 -5.99 7.34 -1.79
C ALA A 115 -6.94 8.32 -1.10
N GLU A 116 -6.50 8.99 -0.02
CA GLU A 116 -7.30 9.99 0.69
C GLU A 116 -7.57 11.23 -0.19
N ILE A 117 -6.64 11.58 -1.09
CA ILE A 117 -6.82 12.72 -2.01
C ILE A 117 -7.74 12.34 -3.17
N GLU A 118 -7.53 11.19 -3.81
CA GLU A 118 -8.28 10.78 -5.01
C GLU A 118 -9.69 10.26 -4.73
N PHE A 119 -9.90 9.60 -3.58
CA PHE A 119 -11.13 8.87 -3.27
C PHE A 119 -11.87 9.40 -2.04
N LYS A 120 -11.83 10.73 -1.80
CA LYS A 120 -12.45 11.40 -0.63
C LYS A 120 -13.88 10.97 -0.34
N ASP A 121 -14.68 10.75 -1.38
CA ASP A 121 -16.10 10.42 -1.30
C ASP A 121 -16.38 8.91 -1.47
N ASP A 122 -15.38 8.09 -1.71
CA ASP A 122 -15.54 6.65 -1.90
C ASP A 122 -15.03 5.92 -0.64
N HIS A 123 -15.79 4.93 -0.19
CA HIS A 123 -15.43 4.09 0.95
C HIS A 123 -14.20 3.18 0.68
N LYS A 124 -13.58 3.33 -0.46
CA LYS A 124 -12.33 2.65 -0.83
C LYS A 124 -11.16 3.33 -0.14
N ARG A 125 -10.71 2.73 0.95
CA ARG A 125 -9.60 3.28 1.74
C ARG A 125 -8.39 2.37 1.70
N TRP A 126 -7.24 2.99 1.47
CA TRP A 126 -5.96 2.36 1.75
C TRP A 126 -5.63 2.56 3.22
N TRP A 127 -5.38 1.48 3.97
CA TRP A 127 -4.98 1.57 5.36
C TRP A 127 -3.48 1.26 5.49
N PRO A 128 -2.63 2.21 5.93
CA PRO A 128 -1.18 2.04 5.95
C PRO A 128 -0.74 1.26 7.18
N GLU A 129 -0.90 -0.08 7.16
CA GLU A 129 -0.67 -0.96 8.31
C GLU A 129 0.80 -0.95 8.77
N THR A 130 1.75 -0.68 7.86
CA THR A 130 3.18 -0.62 8.22
C THR A 130 3.49 0.53 9.17
N LEU A 131 2.67 1.59 9.20
CA LEU A 131 2.83 2.73 10.12
C LEU A 131 2.61 2.36 11.59
N LEU A 132 2.10 1.20 11.91
CA LEU A 132 2.08 0.66 13.29
C LEU A 132 3.49 0.60 13.90
N PHE A 133 4.51 0.55 13.07
CA PHE A 133 5.91 0.54 13.48
C PHE A 133 6.59 1.91 13.43
N LEU A 134 5.86 2.99 13.16
CA LEU A 134 6.44 4.33 13.00
C LEU A 134 7.23 4.79 14.24
N GLY A 135 6.75 4.46 15.44
CA GLY A 135 7.45 4.79 16.69
C GLY A 135 8.82 4.11 16.88
N HIS A 136 9.18 3.15 16.02
CA HIS A 136 10.50 2.52 16.02
C HIS A 136 11.52 3.22 15.11
N PHE A 137 11.09 4.27 14.39
CA PHE A 137 11.91 5.01 13.44
C PHE A 137 11.92 6.49 13.81
N ASN A 138 13.10 7.09 13.80
CA ASN A 138 13.27 8.50 14.05
C ASN A 138 13.34 9.27 12.72
N GLY A 139 12.71 10.44 12.69
CA GLY A 139 12.79 11.37 11.57
C GLY A 139 11.62 11.29 10.59
N VAL A 140 11.67 12.16 9.59
CA VAL A 140 10.68 12.29 8.53
C VAL A 140 11.02 11.31 7.40
N PHE A 141 10.02 10.83 6.67
CA PHE A 141 10.25 10.07 5.45
C PHE A 141 11.03 10.90 4.44
N GLU A 142 11.97 10.27 3.76
CA GLU A 142 12.91 10.93 2.87
C GLU A 142 12.23 11.75 1.77
N ILE A 143 11.14 11.23 1.20
CA ILE A 143 10.37 11.91 0.17
C ILE A 143 9.85 13.27 0.65
N PHE A 144 9.39 13.37 1.91
CA PHE A 144 8.89 14.63 2.46
C PHE A 144 10.03 15.55 2.86
N ALA A 145 11.08 15.02 3.46
CA ALA A 145 12.27 15.81 3.79
C ALA A 145 12.89 16.46 2.54
N ARG A 146 13.00 15.73 1.44
CA ARG A 146 13.54 16.25 0.16
C ARG A 146 12.58 17.19 -0.55
N SER A 147 11.27 17.10 -0.28
CA SER A 147 10.24 17.99 -0.87
C SER A 147 10.30 19.43 -0.38
N ILE A 148 11.16 19.75 0.60
CA ILE A 148 11.55 21.13 0.93
C ILE A 148 12.19 21.81 -0.30
N SER A 149 12.91 21.06 -1.13
CA SER A 149 13.39 21.54 -2.42
C SER A 149 12.23 21.63 -3.42
N LYS A 150 12.01 22.85 -3.96
CA LYS A 150 10.98 23.07 -4.99
C LYS A 150 11.17 22.20 -6.22
N ALA A 151 12.41 21.94 -6.62
CA ALA A 151 12.73 21.08 -7.76
C ALA A 151 12.29 19.63 -7.48
N TYR A 152 12.64 19.09 -6.30
CA TYR A 152 12.24 17.75 -5.90
C TYR A 152 10.72 17.64 -5.72
N PHE A 153 10.09 18.61 -5.05
CA PHE A 153 8.64 18.65 -4.89
C PHE A 153 7.91 18.57 -6.24
N ASN A 154 8.36 19.33 -7.25
CA ASN A 154 7.76 19.28 -8.58
C ASN A 154 7.85 17.91 -9.25
N SER A 155 8.88 17.13 -8.93
CA SER A 155 9.01 15.76 -9.41
C SER A 155 8.17 14.76 -8.60
N ALA A 156 8.02 14.99 -7.29
CA ALA A 156 7.37 14.07 -6.36
C ALA A 156 5.84 14.28 -6.26
N LYS A 157 5.34 15.51 -6.47
CA LYS A 157 3.93 15.87 -6.30
C LYS A 157 2.96 14.98 -7.09
N GLY A 158 3.39 14.48 -8.25
CA GLY A 158 2.60 13.57 -9.07
C GLY A 158 2.33 12.22 -8.40
N LEU A 159 3.11 11.81 -7.41
CA LEU A 159 2.84 10.59 -6.63
C LEU A 159 1.55 10.74 -5.81
N LEU A 160 1.24 11.95 -5.36
CA LEU A 160 0.05 12.28 -4.59
C LEU A 160 -1.10 12.80 -5.45
N ALA A 161 -0.90 12.89 -6.78
CA ALA A 161 -1.88 13.49 -7.71
C ALA A 161 -2.29 14.93 -7.31
N ILE A 162 -1.34 15.72 -6.81
CA ILE A 162 -1.55 17.13 -6.43
C ILE A 162 -0.81 18.08 -7.37
N ASP A 163 -1.30 19.31 -7.47
CA ASP A 163 -0.67 20.37 -8.23
C ASP A 163 0.20 21.28 -7.35
N SER A 164 -0.19 21.45 -6.10
CA SER A 164 0.48 22.31 -5.14
C SER A 164 0.44 21.73 -3.71
N ALA A 165 1.28 22.26 -2.82
CA ALA A 165 1.26 21.89 -1.40
C ALA A 165 -0.06 22.27 -0.69
N LYS A 166 -0.82 23.23 -1.24
CA LYS A 166 -2.11 23.64 -0.68
C LYS A 166 -3.17 22.55 -0.77
N ASP A 167 -3.01 21.62 -1.71
CA ASP A 167 -3.93 20.50 -1.89
C ASP A 167 -3.87 19.49 -0.74
N LEU A 168 -2.86 19.62 0.15
CA LEU A 168 -2.69 18.82 1.36
C LEU A 168 -3.35 19.43 2.61
N GLU A 169 -3.76 20.72 2.57
CA GLU A 169 -4.33 21.41 3.73
C GLU A 169 -5.64 20.79 4.28
N PRO A 170 -6.48 20.10 3.47
CA PRO A 170 -7.72 19.47 3.95
C PRO A 170 -7.53 18.08 4.58
N LEU A 171 -6.33 17.51 4.61
CA LEU A 171 -6.03 16.21 5.19
C LEU A 171 -5.65 16.33 6.66
#